data_96a22b513bc7aa49f5dfe4621418bc2e
#
_entry.id   96a22b513bc7aa49f5dfe4621418bc2e
#
_cell.length_a   1.000
_cell.length_b   1.000
_cell.length_c   1.000
_cell.angle_alpha   90.00
_cell.angle_beta   90.00
_cell.angle_gamma   90.00
#
_symmetry.space_group_name_H-M   'P 1'
#
loop_
_entity.id
_entity.type
_entity.pdbx_description
1 polymer ?
#
loop_
_entity_poly.entity_id
_entity_poly.type
_entity_poly.pdbx_seq_one_letter_code
_entity_poly.pdbx_strand_id
1 'polypeptide(L)'
;MTAPNRRAMILLLVLSGAIISICMGLRQSLGLFMRPMAVDAGISAATFGFAIALQNIVWGISQPFVGALADKHGPRPILIWTALAYAAGMLLMVFSRGALGMDVAGFLLGIGTAGTAFGVLMGVVARAVPPEKQSQTVGLVAASGSLGTMLLAPIGQGLINGYGWQVAMVAFAGIASSMVLFALPIKGLAIKLNALPAAASSKPVPLGEALREAIGHRGYLFMTLAFFACGFQLVFLTTHLPAYLQLCGIAPGVSATALGLIGLFNTIGTYGFGLLGARYSQKHLLALIYLLRTLFICAFLLVPISATTTLIFAAAMGTLWLGVSPLVTGIISRVFGLQHFGSLYGVVFLSHQVGSFFGAWMGGLVFGWTGSYNYAWGALIAIGFAAFTLQWMMDERPPAERQRAGGAELAPA
;
A
#
# COMPACT_ATOMS: atom_id res chain seq x y z
N MET A 1 25.72 19.35 -8.91
CA MET A 1 25.05 18.80 -10.12
C MET A 1 25.05 19.85 -11.21
N THR A 2 25.47 19.50 -12.41
CA THR A 2 25.35 20.38 -13.60
C THR A 2 23.88 20.63 -13.96
N ALA A 3 23.57 21.78 -14.57
CA ALA A 3 22.19 22.12 -14.95
C ALA A 3 21.44 21.04 -15.77
N PRO A 4 22.07 20.33 -16.75
CA PRO A 4 21.41 19.24 -17.47
C PRO A 4 21.06 18.03 -16.60
N ASN A 5 21.84 17.74 -15.57
CA ASN A 5 21.55 16.65 -14.62
C ASN A 5 20.39 17.01 -13.66
N ARG A 6 20.23 18.31 -13.32
CA ARG A 6 19.10 18.77 -12.51
C ARG A 6 17.76 18.61 -13.24
N ARG A 7 17.70 18.95 -14.53
CA ARG A 7 16.48 18.76 -15.34
C ARG A 7 16.13 17.28 -15.49
N ALA A 8 17.12 16.41 -15.76
CA ALA A 8 16.91 14.97 -15.84
C ALA A 8 16.40 14.37 -14.53
N MET A 9 16.92 14.86 -13.39
CA MET A 9 16.46 14.45 -12.05
C MET A 9 15.00 14.85 -11.83
N ILE A 10 14.64 16.12 -12.03
CA ILE A 10 13.27 16.59 -11.86
C ILE A 10 12.32 15.78 -12.74
N LEU A 11 12.67 15.55 -14.00
CA LEU A 11 11.85 14.77 -14.92
C LEU A 11 11.68 13.33 -14.44
N LEU A 12 12.75 12.68 -13.97
CA LEU A 12 12.67 11.33 -13.39
C LEU A 12 11.71 11.28 -12.21
N LEU A 13 11.79 12.24 -11.28
CA LEU A 13 10.93 12.30 -10.10
C LEU A 13 9.46 12.53 -10.48
N VAL A 14 9.19 13.46 -11.40
CA VAL A 14 7.83 13.75 -11.87
C VAL A 14 7.21 12.54 -12.57
N LEU A 15 7.95 11.89 -13.47
CA LEU A 15 7.44 10.72 -14.21
C LEU A 15 7.21 9.52 -13.27
N SER A 16 8.14 9.27 -12.34
CA SER A 16 7.99 8.22 -11.35
C SER A 16 6.80 8.50 -10.43
N GLY A 17 6.67 9.75 -9.98
CA GLY A 17 5.54 10.20 -9.17
C GLY A 17 4.20 10.07 -9.91
N ALA A 18 4.15 10.42 -11.20
CA ALA A 18 2.95 10.28 -12.02
C ALA A 18 2.51 8.81 -12.17
N ILE A 19 3.43 7.88 -12.43
CA ILE A 19 3.12 6.46 -12.54
C ILE A 19 2.57 5.94 -11.21
N ILE A 20 3.24 6.24 -10.07
CA ILE A 20 2.78 5.82 -8.74
C ILE A 20 1.42 6.43 -8.40
N SER A 21 1.23 7.72 -8.72
CA SER A 21 -0.03 8.44 -8.52
C SER A 21 -1.18 7.76 -9.25
N ILE A 22 -1.01 7.47 -10.53
CA ILE A 22 -2.02 6.77 -11.34
C ILE A 22 -2.29 5.39 -10.76
N CYS A 23 -1.27 4.58 -10.55
CA CYS A 23 -1.42 3.21 -10.05
C CYS A 23 -2.16 3.17 -8.70
N MET A 24 -1.71 3.96 -7.72
CA MET A 24 -2.31 3.98 -6.38
C MET A 24 -3.71 4.58 -6.37
N GLY A 25 -3.93 5.64 -7.14
CA GLY A 25 -5.23 6.28 -7.25
C GLY A 25 -6.29 5.37 -7.87
N LEU A 26 -5.97 4.72 -9.00
CA LEU A 26 -6.86 3.75 -9.63
C LEU A 26 -7.17 2.59 -8.68
N ARG A 27 -6.13 2.00 -8.05
CA ARG A 27 -6.28 0.90 -7.12
C ARG A 27 -7.21 1.23 -5.96
N GLN A 28 -7.05 2.36 -5.32
CA GLN A 28 -7.83 2.75 -4.15
C GLN A 28 -9.25 3.19 -4.50
N SER A 29 -9.52 3.49 -5.76
CA SER A 29 -10.85 3.86 -6.26
C SER A 29 -11.70 2.66 -6.68
N LEU A 30 -11.14 1.44 -6.75
CA LEU A 30 -11.87 0.24 -7.23
C LEU A 30 -13.12 -0.07 -6.39
N GLY A 31 -13.10 0.20 -5.09
CA GLY A 31 -14.26 -0.01 -4.22
C GLY A 31 -15.53 0.73 -4.65
N LEU A 32 -15.41 1.83 -5.40
CA LEU A 32 -16.54 2.58 -5.96
C LEU A 32 -17.33 1.77 -6.99
N PHE A 33 -16.70 0.80 -7.65
CA PHE A 33 -17.29 -0.03 -8.69
C PHE A 33 -18.04 -1.26 -8.15
N MET A 34 -17.81 -1.65 -6.89
CA MET A 34 -18.38 -2.88 -6.32
C MET A 34 -19.91 -2.92 -6.45
N ARG A 35 -20.60 -1.89 -6.00
CA ARG A 35 -22.07 -1.87 -6.02
C ARG A 35 -22.67 -1.72 -7.41
N PRO A 36 -22.19 -0.81 -8.29
CA PRO A 36 -22.64 -0.77 -9.68
C PRO A 36 -22.48 -2.10 -10.41
N MET A 37 -21.33 -2.78 -10.24
CA MET A 37 -21.10 -4.10 -10.85
C MET A 37 -22.01 -5.19 -10.27
N ALA A 38 -22.34 -5.12 -8.98
CA ALA A 38 -23.27 -6.06 -8.36
C ALA A 38 -24.69 -5.91 -8.94
N VAL A 39 -25.15 -4.68 -9.15
CA VAL A 39 -26.49 -4.41 -9.69
C VAL A 39 -26.59 -4.76 -11.17
N ASP A 40 -25.63 -4.33 -12.00
CA ASP A 40 -25.73 -4.41 -13.46
C ASP A 40 -25.15 -5.70 -14.04
N ALA A 41 -24.10 -6.24 -13.43
CA ALA A 41 -23.38 -7.42 -13.94
C ALA A 41 -23.57 -8.67 -13.08
N GLY A 42 -24.30 -8.57 -11.95
CA GLY A 42 -24.52 -9.70 -11.04
C GLY A 42 -23.26 -10.16 -10.29
N ILE A 43 -22.21 -9.33 -10.26
CA ILE A 43 -20.95 -9.65 -9.57
C ILE A 43 -21.14 -9.46 -8.07
N SER A 44 -21.14 -10.56 -7.30
CA SER A 44 -21.32 -10.50 -5.85
C SER A 44 -20.18 -9.74 -5.17
N ALA A 45 -20.47 -9.16 -3.98
CA ALA A 45 -19.45 -8.50 -3.16
C ALA A 45 -18.30 -9.48 -2.78
N ALA A 46 -18.61 -10.78 -2.63
CA ALA A 46 -17.61 -11.82 -2.37
C ALA A 46 -16.69 -12.03 -3.58
N THR A 47 -17.24 -12.12 -4.79
CA THR A 47 -16.47 -12.25 -6.04
C THR A 47 -15.60 -11.02 -6.28
N PHE A 48 -16.16 -9.82 -6.14
CA PHE A 48 -15.40 -8.58 -6.27
C PHE A 48 -14.29 -8.49 -5.21
N GLY A 49 -14.63 -8.76 -3.95
CA GLY A 49 -13.68 -8.75 -2.83
C GLY A 49 -12.55 -9.75 -3.03
N PHE A 50 -12.84 -10.96 -3.57
CA PHE A 50 -11.82 -11.95 -3.88
C PHE A 50 -10.88 -11.51 -5.01
N ALA A 51 -11.38 -10.87 -6.07
CA ALA A 51 -10.54 -10.31 -7.13
C ALA A 51 -9.57 -9.24 -6.58
N ILE A 52 -10.05 -8.37 -5.68
CA ILE A 52 -9.18 -7.38 -5.01
C ILE A 52 -8.21 -8.07 -4.03
N ALA A 53 -8.63 -9.12 -3.35
CA ALA A 53 -7.76 -9.93 -2.51
C ALA A 53 -6.62 -10.55 -3.32
N LEU A 54 -6.96 -11.15 -4.46
CA LEU A 54 -6.00 -11.74 -5.40
C LEU A 54 -5.02 -10.69 -5.94
N GLN A 55 -5.50 -9.49 -6.29
CA GLN A 55 -4.63 -8.37 -6.65
C GLN A 55 -3.57 -8.10 -5.59
N ASN A 56 -3.94 -8.06 -4.31
CA ASN A 56 -3.03 -7.74 -3.23
C ASN A 56 -2.00 -8.84 -2.98
N ILE A 57 -2.42 -10.10 -2.93
CA ILE A 57 -1.47 -11.21 -2.68
C ILE A 57 -0.53 -11.42 -3.87
N VAL A 58 -1.03 -11.30 -5.10
CA VAL A 58 -0.21 -11.37 -6.32
C VAL A 58 0.79 -10.21 -6.35
N TRP A 59 0.38 -8.99 -5.98
CA TRP A 59 1.32 -7.88 -5.83
C TRP A 59 2.44 -8.22 -4.85
N GLY A 60 2.10 -8.70 -3.63
CA GLY A 60 3.09 -9.04 -2.61
C GLY A 60 4.09 -10.10 -3.06
N ILE A 61 3.59 -11.20 -3.64
CA ILE A 61 4.42 -12.31 -4.12
C ILE A 61 5.28 -11.89 -5.33
N SER A 62 4.69 -11.14 -6.27
CA SER A 62 5.37 -10.76 -7.51
C SER A 62 6.40 -9.65 -7.34
N GLN A 63 6.30 -8.85 -6.27
CA GLN A 63 7.16 -7.69 -6.04
C GLN A 63 8.66 -7.98 -6.11
N PRO A 64 9.20 -9.03 -5.45
CA PRO A 64 10.63 -9.37 -5.54
C PRO A 64 11.05 -9.79 -6.95
N PHE A 65 10.21 -10.57 -7.64
CA PHE A 65 10.51 -11.08 -8.99
C PHE A 65 10.50 -9.96 -10.02
N VAL A 66 9.50 -9.08 -9.96
CA VAL A 66 9.38 -7.92 -10.85
C VAL A 66 10.55 -6.95 -10.60
N GLY A 67 10.95 -6.76 -9.35
CA GLY A 67 12.14 -5.99 -8.99
C GLY A 67 13.42 -6.59 -9.58
N ALA A 68 13.66 -7.88 -9.41
CA ALA A 68 14.81 -8.57 -9.97
C ALA A 68 14.85 -8.53 -11.51
N LEU A 69 13.70 -8.66 -12.17
CA LEU A 69 13.59 -8.51 -13.63
C LEU A 69 13.92 -7.07 -14.07
N ALA A 70 13.49 -6.06 -13.31
CA ALA A 70 13.81 -4.66 -13.59
C ALA A 70 15.29 -4.37 -13.39
N ASP A 71 15.94 -4.98 -12.42
CA ASP A 71 17.38 -4.88 -12.22
C ASP A 71 18.17 -5.56 -13.35
N LYS A 72 17.69 -6.70 -13.85
CA LYS A 72 18.34 -7.45 -14.94
C LYS A 72 18.15 -6.83 -16.33
N HIS A 73 16.92 -6.40 -16.65
CA HIS A 73 16.56 -5.95 -18.03
C HIS A 73 16.37 -4.42 -18.12
N GLY A 74 16.53 -3.73 -17.00
CA GLY A 74 16.25 -2.30 -16.86
C GLY A 74 14.79 -1.99 -16.55
N PRO A 75 14.49 -0.81 -15.99
CA PRO A 75 13.15 -0.47 -15.49
C PRO A 75 12.10 -0.30 -16.60
N ARG A 76 12.49 0.23 -17.77
CA ARG A 76 11.55 0.60 -18.86
C ARG A 76 10.67 -0.57 -19.34
N PRO A 77 11.20 -1.72 -19.82
CA PRO A 77 10.36 -2.79 -20.32
C PRO A 77 9.42 -3.34 -19.24
N ILE A 78 9.89 -3.44 -18.01
CA ILE A 78 9.09 -3.95 -16.89
C ILE A 78 7.92 -3.01 -16.57
N LEU A 79 8.17 -1.70 -16.51
CA LEU A 79 7.12 -0.69 -16.32
C LEU A 79 6.08 -0.73 -17.44
N ILE A 80 6.51 -0.91 -18.70
CA ILE A 80 5.59 -0.99 -19.85
C ILE A 80 4.69 -2.22 -19.74
N TRP A 81 5.29 -3.42 -19.55
CA TRP A 81 4.53 -4.66 -19.47
C TRP A 81 3.58 -4.68 -18.29
N THR A 82 4.01 -4.19 -17.13
CA THR A 82 3.16 -4.16 -15.93
C THR A 82 2.06 -3.10 -16.04
N ALA A 83 2.31 -1.95 -16.68
CA ALA A 83 1.26 -0.98 -16.98
C ALA A 83 0.21 -1.52 -17.96
N LEU A 84 0.64 -2.25 -18.99
CA LEU A 84 -0.29 -2.93 -19.92
C LEU A 84 -1.09 -4.04 -19.23
N ALA A 85 -0.46 -4.84 -18.34
CA ALA A 85 -1.15 -5.83 -17.54
C ALA A 85 -2.21 -5.18 -16.64
N TYR A 86 -1.88 -4.03 -16.03
CA TYR A 86 -2.82 -3.27 -15.20
C TYR A 86 -4.02 -2.80 -16.01
N ALA A 87 -3.80 -2.18 -17.17
CA ALA A 87 -4.85 -1.73 -18.07
C ALA A 87 -5.72 -2.89 -18.58
N ALA A 88 -5.09 -4.01 -18.96
CA ALA A 88 -5.79 -5.21 -19.40
C ALA A 88 -6.67 -5.80 -18.29
N GLY A 89 -6.18 -5.81 -17.03
CA GLY A 89 -6.99 -6.23 -15.87
C GLY A 89 -8.24 -5.38 -15.70
N MET A 90 -8.13 -4.06 -15.82
CA MET A 90 -9.29 -3.16 -15.76
C MET A 90 -10.27 -3.39 -16.90
N LEU A 91 -9.78 -3.53 -18.13
CA LEU A 91 -10.65 -3.86 -19.27
C LEU A 91 -11.36 -5.19 -19.09
N LEU A 92 -10.65 -6.20 -18.59
CA LEU A 92 -11.25 -7.51 -18.33
C LEU A 92 -12.38 -7.45 -17.31
N MET A 93 -12.30 -6.59 -16.29
CA MET A 93 -13.40 -6.36 -15.36
C MET A 93 -14.68 -5.89 -16.06
N VAL A 94 -14.58 -5.07 -17.12
CA VAL A 94 -15.76 -4.60 -17.89
C VAL A 94 -16.51 -5.75 -18.56
N PHE A 95 -15.77 -6.72 -19.10
CA PHE A 95 -16.33 -7.84 -19.85
C PHE A 95 -16.67 -9.05 -18.96
N SER A 96 -16.20 -9.08 -17.72
CA SER A 96 -16.42 -10.19 -16.80
C SER A 96 -17.88 -10.29 -16.39
N ARG A 97 -18.42 -11.52 -16.44
CA ARG A 97 -19.77 -11.86 -16.00
C ARG A 97 -19.79 -12.94 -14.92
N GLY A 98 -18.63 -13.29 -14.36
CA GLY A 98 -18.48 -14.34 -13.35
C GLY A 98 -17.14 -14.29 -12.63
N ALA A 99 -16.95 -15.21 -11.68
CA ALA A 99 -15.78 -15.25 -10.80
C ALA A 99 -14.46 -15.37 -11.58
N LEU A 100 -14.35 -16.30 -12.51
CA LEU A 100 -13.10 -16.55 -13.23
C LEU A 100 -12.57 -15.30 -13.95
N GLY A 101 -13.44 -14.54 -14.63
CA GLY A 101 -13.02 -13.31 -15.30
C GLY A 101 -12.55 -12.24 -14.31
N MET A 102 -13.22 -12.11 -13.16
CA MET A 102 -12.84 -11.23 -12.08
C MET A 102 -11.50 -11.64 -11.45
N ASP A 103 -11.27 -12.95 -11.27
CA ASP A 103 -10.04 -13.46 -10.67
C ASP A 103 -8.84 -13.25 -11.60
N VAL A 104 -8.99 -13.50 -12.90
CA VAL A 104 -7.95 -13.20 -13.90
C VAL A 104 -7.68 -11.69 -13.95
N ALA A 105 -8.71 -10.84 -13.87
CA ALA A 105 -8.54 -9.40 -13.77
C ALA A 105 -7.76 -9.00 -12.52
N GLY A 106 -8.11 -9.56 -11.35
CA GLY A 106 -7.40 -9.35 -10.09
C GLY A 106 -5.93 -9.76 -10.17
N PHE A 107 -5.63 -10.91 -10.80
CA PHE A 107 -4.26 -11.36 -11.04
C PHE A 107 -3.47 -10.37 -11.90
N LEU A 108 -4.03 -9.93 -13.04
CA LEU A 108 -3.39 -8.95 -13.92
C LEU A 108 -3.16 -7.61 -13.23
N LEU A 109 -4.12 -7.14 -12.43
CA LEU A 109 -3.99 -5.93 -11.62
C LEU A 109 -2.87 -6.09 -10.57
N GLY A 110 -2.71 -7.27 -9.97
CA GLY A 110 -1.64 -7.56 -9.01
C GLY A 110 -0.25 -7.49 -9.64
N ILE A 111 -0.05 -8.15 -10.79
CA ILE A 111 1.19 -8.07 -11.59
C ILE A 111 1.46 -6.63 -12.02
N GLY A 112 0.43 -5.94 -12.52
CA GLY A 112 0.51 -4.54 -12.92
C GLY A 112 0.98 -3.63 -11.78
N THR A 113 0.39 -3.79 -10.59
CA THR A 113 0.75 -3.04 -9.39
C THR A 113 2.20 -3.33 -8.95
N ALA A 114 2.67 -4.58 -9.03
CA ALA A 114 4.03 -4.95 -8.63
C ALA A 114 5.11 -4.15 -9.38
N GLY A 115 4.89 -3.81 -10.65
CA GLY A 115 5.86 -3.01 -11.41
C GLY A 115 5.63 -1.51 -11.31
N THR A 116 4.37 -1.06 -11.33
CA THR A 116 4.03 0.37 -11.44
C THR A 116 3.87 1.09 -10.10
N ALA A 117 3.80 0.35 -8.97
CA ALA A 117 3.72 0.94 -7.64
C ALA A 117 5.11 1.42 -7.14
N PHE A 118 5.58 0.87 -6.02
CA PHE A 118 6.77 1.43 -5.36
C PHE A 118 8.08 0.77 -5.78
N GLY A 119 8.12 -0.56 -5.92
CA GLY A 119 9.37 -1.34 -5.95
C GLY A 119 10.37 -0.88 -7.00
N VAL A 120 10.00 -0.96 -8.28
CA VAL A 120 10.89 -0.62 -9.41
C VAL A 120 11.25 0.86 -9.41
N LEU A 121 10.26 1.74 -9.25
CA LEU A 121 10.45 3.18 -9.34
C LEU A 121 11.27 3.73 -8.17
N MET A 122 11.03 3.25 -6.94
CA MET A 122 11.81 3.66 -5.77
C MET A 122 13.27 3.24 -5.89
N GLY A 123 13.55 2.05 -6.43
CA GLY A 123 14.91 1.60 -6.71
C GLY A 123 15.65 2.53 -7.67
N VAL A 124 15.00 2.95 -8.76
CA VAL A 124 15.59 3.88 -9.73
C VAL A 124 15.82 5.26 -9.12
N VAL A 125 14.82 5.79 -8.41
CA VAL A 125 14.90 7.11 -7.76
C VAL A 125 15.99 7.15 -6.67
N ALA A 126 16.06 6.11 -5.83
CA ALA A 126 17.06 6.03 -4.77
C ALA A 126 18.50 6.05 -5.34
N ARG A 127 18.74 5.30 -6.42
CA ARG A 127 20.06 5.27 -7.08
C ARG A 127 20.41 6.58 -7.81
N ALA A 128 19.42 7.40 -8.17
CA ALA A 128 19.62 8.65 -8.86
C ALA A 128 20.08 9.81 -7.98
N VAL A 129 19.99 9.67 -6.66
CA VAL A 129 20.28 10.75 -5.70
C VAL A 129 21.40 10.36 -4.72
N PRO A 130 22.17 11.35 -4.20
CA PRO A 130 23.15 11.09 -3.16
C PRO A 130 22.51 10.47 -1.90
N PRO A 131 23.26 9.65 -1.13
CA PRO A 131 22.73 8.94 0.04
C PRO A 131 22.02 9.84 1.06
N GLU A 132 22.53 11.07 1.26
CA GLU A 132 21.99 12.03 2.21
C GLU A 132 20.58 12.53 1.83
N LYS A 133 20.22 12.45 0.54
CA LYS A 133 18.93 12.91 0.00
C LYS A 133 17.98 11.77 -0.36
N GLN A 134 18.43 10.52 -0.29
CA GLN A 134 17.62 9.36 -0.71
C GLN A 134 16.29 9.27 0.04
N SER A 135 16.30 9.30 1.36
CA SER A 135 15.11 9.17 2.19
C SER A 135 14.07 10.27 1.86
N GLN A 136 14.52 11.52 1.78
CA GLN A 136 13.63 12.64 1.45
C GLN A 136 13.05 12.53 0.03
N THR A 137 13.88 12.15 -0.94
CA THR A 137 13.45 12.10 -2.35
C THR A 137 12.53 10.92 -2.60
N VAL A 138 12.84 9.75 -2.06
CA VAL A 138 11.99 8.56 -2.13
C VAL A 138 10.66 8.83 -1.42
N GLY A 139 10.68 9.47 -0.25
CA GLY A 139 9.48 9.87 0.48
C GLY A 139 8.59 10.82 -0.32
N LEU A 140 9.18 11.81 -1.01
CA LEU A 140 8.44 12.75 -1.86
C LEU A 140 7.74 12.02 -3.03
N VAL A 141 8.44 11.12 -3.71
CA VAL A 141 7.89 10.33 -4.81
C VAL A 141 6.83 9.35 -4.29
N ALA A 142 7.02 8.75 -3.11
CA ALA A 142 6.02 7.89 -2.48
C ALA A 142 4.73 8.66 -2.14
N ALA A 143 4.85 9.89 -1.65
CA ALA A 143 3.72 10.75 -1.32
C ALA A 143 2.84 11.09 -2.53
N SER A 144 3.39 11.04 -3.76
CA SER A 144 2.60 11.26 -4.98
C SER A 144 1.48 10.24 -5.17
N GLY A 145 1.61 9.03 -4.63
CA GLY A 145 0.54 8.03 -4.64
C GLY A 145 -0.74 8.52 -3.94
N SER A 146 -0.60 9.33 -2.89
CA SER A 146 -1.74 9.94 -2.20
C SER A 146 -2.46 10.98 -3.05
N LEU A 147 -1.73 11.74 -3.89
CA LEU A 147 -2.35 12.67 -4.84
C LEU A 147 -3.23 11.94 -5.86
N GLY A 148 -2.78 10.76 -6.32
CA GLY A 148 -3.60 9.91 -7.19
C GLY A 148 -4.91 9.50 -6.54
N THR A 149 -4.88 9.06 -5.29
CA THR A 149 -6.09 8.69 -4.54
C THR A 149 -7.02 9.89 -4.35
N MET A 150 -6.48 11.04 -4.02
CA MET A 150 -7.24 12.27 -3.84
C MET A 150 -7.99 12.68 -5.11
N LEU A 151 -7.37 12.50 -6.28
CA LEU A 151 -7.93 12.95 -7.57
C LEU A 151 -8.80 11.88 -8.24
N LEU A 152 -8.36 10.62 -8.27
CA LEU A 152 -9.00 9.60 -9.11
C LEU A 152 -10.30 9.05 -8.49
N ALA A 153 -10.47 9.10 -7.16
CA ALA A 153 -11.72 8.67 -6.56
C ALA A 153 -12.90 9.61 -6.92
N PRO A 154 -12.82 10.94 -6.75
CA PRO A 154 -13.86 11.85 -7.24
C PRO A 154 -14.08 11.80 -8.76
N ILE A 155 -13.00 11.72 -9.55
CA ILE A 155 -13.09 11.59 -11.02
C ILE A 155 -13.82 10.29 -11.38
N GLY A 156 -13.46 9.16 -10.77
CA GLY A 156 -14.13 7.88 -11.01
C GLY A 156 -15.61 7.92 -10.68
N GLN A 157 -15.97 8.50 -9.54
CA GLN A 157 -17.40 8.65 -9.17
C GLN A 157 -18.14 9.57 -10.13
N GLY A 158 -17.53 10.66 -10.57
CA GLY A 158 -18.12 11.56 -11.58
C GLY A 158 -18.38 10.83 -12.91
N LEU A 159 -17.43 10.01 -13.36
CA LEU A 159 -17.60 9.18 -14.56
C LEU A 159 -18.68 8.11 -14.37
N ILE A 160 -18.75 7.45 -13.22
CA ILE A 160 -19.80 6.47 -12.90
C ILE A 160 -21.17 7.13 -12.96
N ASN A 161 -21.33 8.30 -12.35
CA ASN A 161 -22.59 9.02 -12.31
C ASN A 161 -23.04 9.54 -13.69
N GLY A 162 -22.11 10.01 -14.52
CA GLY A 162 -22.41 10.60 -15.81
C GLY A 162 -22.57 9.61 -16.95
N TYR A 163 -21.79 8.52 -16.94
CA TYR A 163 -21.63 7.62 -18.08
C TYR A 163 -21.77 6.14 -17.73
N GLY A 164 -21.99 5.81 -16.47
CA GLY A 164 -22.04 4.43 -15.98
C GLY A 164 -20.65 3.84 -15.67
N TRP A 165 -20.66 2.73 -14.92
CA TRP A 165 -19.43 2.11 -14.42
C TRP A 165 -18.55 1.50 -15.52
N GLN A 166 -19.13 1.00 -16.60
CA GLN A 166 -18.39 0.42 -17.73
C GLN A 166 -17.51 1.47 -18.40
N VAL A 167 -18.08 2.64 -18.73
CA VAL A 167 -17.35 3.75 -19.35
C VAL A 167 -16.29 4.28 -18.38
N ALA A 168 -16.62 4.41 -17.10
CA ALA A 168 -15.67 4.82 -16.08
C ALA A 168 -14.48 3.87 -15.98
N MET A 169 -14.72 2.53 -16.03
CA MET A 169 -13.66 1.53 -15.98
C MET A 169 -12.80 1.53 -17.24
N VAL A 170 -13.40 1.72 -18.43
CA VAL A 170 -12.64 1.91 -19.69
C VAL A 170 -11.79 3.17 -19.64
N ALA A 171 -12.31 4.27 -19.12
CA ALA A 171 -11.54 5.51 -18.92
C ALA A 171 -10.37 5.26 -17.93
N PHE A 172 -10.58 4.52 -16.86
CA PHE A 172 -9.53 4.13 -15.92
C PHE A 172 -8.48 3.24 -16.59
N ALA A 173 -8.87 2.32 -17.47
CA ALA A 173 -7.93 1.53 -18.26
C ALA A 173 -7.10 2.42 -19.22
N GLY A 174 -7.72 3.45 -19.83
CA GLY A 174 -7.04 4.47 -20.62
C GLY A 174 -6.01 5.26 -19.80
N ILE A 175 -6.41 5.70 -18.60
CA ILE A 175 -5.50 6.37 -17.66
C ILE A 175 -4.36 5.42 -17.23
N ALA A 176 -4.64 4.14 -16.95
CA ALA A 176 -3.60 3.14 -16.66
C ALA A 176 -2.63 2.97 -17.84
N SER A 177 -3.14 2.93 -19.08
CA SER A 177 -2.32 2.83 -20.28
C SER A 177 -1.38 4.03 -20.46
N SER A 178 -1.75 5.21 -19.98
CA SER A 178 -0.88 6.40 -20.04
C SER A 178 0.42 6.23 -19.24
N MET A 179 0.46 5.32 -18.24
CA MET A 179 1.70 4.97 -17.53
C MET A 179 2.80 4.49 -18.49
N VAL A 180 2.43 3.87 -19.62
CA VAL A 180 3.38 3.47 -20.68
C VAL A 180 4.14 4.68 -21.20
N LEU A 181 3.44 5.79 -21.49
CA LEU A 181 4.06 7.01 -22.01
C LEU A 181 5.07 7.59 -21.00
N PHE A 182 4.71 7.57 -19.71
CA PHE A 182 5.60 8.05 -18.66
C PHE A 182 6.80 7.10 -18.42
N ALA A 183 6.66 5.81 -18.70
CA ALA A 183 7.73 4.83 -18.59
C ALA A 183 8.79 4.92 -19.70
N LEU A 184 8.43 5.42 -20.89
CA LEU A 184 9.33 5.47 -22.05
C LEU A 184 10.68 6.16 -21.79
N PRO A 185 10.74 7.37 -21.18
CA PRO A 185 12.01 8.07 -20.97
C PRO A 185 12.80 7.59 -19.74
N ILE A 186 12.22 6.78 -18.84
CA ILE A 186 12.83 6.41 -17.54
C ILE A 186 14.19 5.74 -17.74
N LYS A 187 14.35 4.80 -18.68
CA LYS A 187 15.65 4.15 -18.94
C LYS A 187 16.73 5.14 -19.32
N GLY A 188 16.44 6.05 -20.23
CA GLY A 188 17.41 7.07 -20.66
C GLY A 188 17.80 8.05 -19.54
N LEU A 189 16.81 8.42 -18.69
CA LEU A 189 17.05 9.24 -17.50
C LEU A 189 17.89 8.51 -16.47
N ALA A 190 17.59 7.22 -16.22
CA ALA A 190 18.35 6.38 -15.28
C ALA A 190 19.82 6.22 -15.74
N ILE A 191 20.08 6.01 -17.01
CA ILE A 191 21.44 5.96 -17.58
C ILE A 191 22.15 7.31 -17.39
N LYS A 192 21.51 8.42 -17.75
CA LYS A 192 22.07 9.77 -17.63
C LYS A 192 22.44 10.15 -16.18
N LEU A 193 21.74 9.57 -15.21
CA LEU A 193 21.93 9.83 -13.78
C LEU A 193 22.75 8.74 -13.06
N ASN A 194 23.30 7.74 -13.80
CA ASN A 194 23.97 6.57 -13.25
C ASN A 194 23.12 5.82 -12.22
N ALA A 195 21.81 5.76 -12.44
CA ALA A 195 20.81 5.18 -11.53
C ALA A 195 20.46 3.72 -11.85
N LEU A 196 21.19 3.05 -12.73
CA LEU A 196 21.09 1.61 -12.97
C LEU A 196 21.80 0.82 -11.87
N PRO A 197 21.38 -0.42 -11.57
CA PRO A 197 22.09 -1.25 -10.62
C PRO A 197 23.55 -1.42 -11.00
N ALA A 198 24.46 -1.17 -10.06
CA ALA A 198 25.87 -1.58 -10.20
C ALA A 198 25.94 -3.10 -10.02
N ALA A 199 26.87 -3.77 -10.72
CA ALA A 199 27.18 -5.16 -10.45
C ALA A 199 27.58 -5.30 -8.96
N ALA A 200 26.96 -6.25 -8.26
CA ALA A 200 27.13 -6.42 -6.81
C ALA A 200 28.62 -6.63 -6.45
N SER A 201 29.18 -5.72 -5.67
CA SER A 201 30.61 -5.72 -5.27
C SER A 201 30.83 -5.89 -3.77
N SER A 202 30.01 -6.67 -3.07
CA SER A 202 30.30 -7.06 -1.69
C SER A 202 29.82 -8.50 -1.42
N LYS A 203 30.65 -9.29 -0.71
CA LYS A 203 30.25 -10.62 -0.24
C LYS A 203 29.06 -10.44 0.72
N PRO A 204 27.86 -10.84 0.34
CA PRO A 204 26.71 -10.70 1.22
C PRO A 204 26.75 -11.80 2.29
N VAL A 205 26.40 -11.44 3.52
CA VAL A 205 25.96 -12.45 4.52
C VAL A 205 24.82 -13.25 3.85
N PRO A 206 24.77 -14.58 3.98
CA PRO A 206 23.71 -15.36 3.37
C PRO A 206 22.34 -14.86 3.81
N LEU A 207 21.46 -14.61 2.84
CA LEU A 207 20.08 -14.11 3.13
C LEU A 207 19.35 -14.99 4.16
N GLY A 208 19.63 -16.32 4.15
CA GLY A 208 19.05 -17.25 5.11
C GLY A 208 19.44 -16.96 6.57
N GLU A 209 20.67 -16.52 6.82
CA GLU A 209 21.13 -16.15 8.17
C GLU A 209 20.45 -14.87 8.65
N ALA A 210 20.39 -13.84 7.81
CA ALA A 210 19.70 -12.59 8.15
C ALA A 210 18.21 -12.79 8.42
N LEU A 211 17.52 -13.62 7.64
CA LEU A 211 16.13 -13.99 7.86
C LEU A 211 15.96 -14.81 9.14
N ARG A 212 16.86 -15.75 9.42
CA ARG A 212 16.81 -16.55 10.64
C ARG A 212 17.01 -15.69 11.90
N GLU A 213 17.97 -14.76 11.85
CA GLU A 213 18.18 -13.79 12.92
C GLU A 213 16.95 -12.91 13.15
N ALA A 214 16.37 -12.36 12.08
CA ALA A 214 15.19 -11.51 12.14
C ALA A 214 13.96 -12.26 12.67
N ILE A 215 13.71 -13.49 12.19
CA ILE A 215 12.60 -14.34 12.66
C ILE A 215 12.80 -14.73 14.15
N GLY A 216 14.04 -14.90 14.60
CA GLY A 216 14.37 -15.11 16.02
C GLY A 216 14.17 -13.86 16.91
N HIS A 217 14.01 -12.68 16.30
CA HIS A 217 13.85 -11.42 17.01
C HIS A 217 12.37 -11.12 17.31
N ARG A 218 11.94 -11.23 18.57
CA ARG A 218 10.53 -11.01 18.99
C ARG A 218 9.96 -9.68 18.50
N GLY A 219 10.76 -8.62 18.52
CA GLY A 219 10.32 -7.30 18.03
C GLY A 219 9.99 -7.31 16.54
N TYR A 220 10.82 -7.98 15.73
CA TYR A 220 10.56 -8.12 14.29
C TYR A 220 9.31 -8.96 14.01
N LEU A 221 9.12 -10.07 14.72
CA LEU A 221 7.91 -10.89 14.58
C LEU A 221 6.65 -10.12 14.95
N PHE A 222 6.66 -9.42 16.09
CA PHE A 222 5.50 -8.65 16.54
C PHE A 222 5.16 -7.52 15.58
N MET A 223 6.18 -6.81 15.07
CA MET A 223 6.01 -5.80 14.04
C MET A 223 5.42 -6.39 12.75
N THR A 224 5.95 -7.53 12.30
CA THR A 224 5.49 -8.23 11.09
C THR A 224 4.04 -8.68 11.22
N LEU A 225 3.67 -9.29 12.36
CA LEU A 225 2.30 -9.71 12.63
C LEU A 225 1.34 -8.51 12.76
N ALA A 226 1.77 -7.44 13.43
CA ALA A 226 0.95 -6.24 13.53
C ALA A 226 0.76 -5.53 12.16
N PHE A 227 1.74 -5.64 11.27
CA PHE A 227 1.63 -5.06 9.93
C PHE A 227 0.57 -5.76 9.06
N PHE A 228 0.22 -7.01 9.36
CA PHE A 228 -0.98 -7.68 8.83
C PHE A 228 -2.24 -6.85 9.09
N ALA A 229 -2.44 -6.33 10.31
CA ALA A 229 -3.60 -5.51 10.66
C ALA A 229 -3.67 -4.23 9.82
N CYS A 230 -2.53 -3.64 9.48
CA CYS A 230 -2.50 -2.49 8.59
C CYS A 230 -3.11 -2.83 7.24
N GLY A 231 -2.64 -3.90 6.58
CA GLY A 231 -3.18 -4.35 5.30
C GLY A 231 -4.67 -4.69 5.38
N PHE A 232 -5.06 -5.43 6.42
CA PHE A 232 -6.44 -5.84 6.64
C PHE A 232 -7.39 -4.64 6.74
N GLN A 233 -7.09 -3.69 7.62
CA GLN A 233 -7.94 -2.51 7.84
C GLN A 233 -7.99 -1.60 6.61
N LEU A 234 -6.84 -1.31 6.00
CA LEU A 234 -6.76 -0.38 4.88
C LEU A 234 -7.52 -0.90 3.66
N VAL A 235 -7.31 -2.17 3.31
CA VAL A 235 -7.92 -2.72 2.10
C VAL A 235 -9.40 -3.04 2.32
N PHE A 236 -9.80 -3.43 3.53
CA PHE A 236 -11.22 -3.50 3.85
C PHE A 236 -11.91 -2.15 3.63
N LEU A 237 -11.36 -1.06 4.16
CA LEU A 237 -11.96 0.27 4.03
C LEU A 237 -12.02 0.71 2.56
N THR A 238 -10.94 0.59 1.80
CA THR A 238 -10.95 1.02 0.38
C THR A 238 -11.89 0.19 -0.48
N THR A 239 -12.10 -1.08 -0.13
CA THR A 239 -12.93 -2.01 -0.92
C THR A 239 -14.40 -1.92 -0.52
N HIS A 240 -14.70 -1.95 0.78
CA HIS A 240 -16.07 -2.14 1.27
C HIS A 240 -16.73 -0.89 1.84
N LEU A 241 -15.96 0.13 2.29
CA LEU A 241 -16.54 1.35 2.84
C LEU A 241 -17.52 2.05 1.88
N PRO A 242 -17.23 2.20 0.56
CA PRO A 242 -18.19 2.81 -0.36
C PRO A 242 -19.52 2.05 -0.43
N ALA A 243 -19.47 0.71 -0.48
CA ALA A 243 -20.67 -0.11 -0.51
C ALA A 243 -21.44 -0.05 0.84
N TYR A 244 -20.72 -0.11 1.96
CA TYR A 244 -21.31 0.03 3.30
C TYR A 244 -22.04 1.37 3.48
N LEU A 245 -21.42 2.48 3.08
CA LEU A 245 -22.01 3.82 3.17
C LEU A 245 -23.28 3.93 2.34
N GLN A 246 -23.31 3.34 1.14
CA GLN A 246 -24.51 3.32 0.30
C GLN A 246 -25.65 2.49 0.93
N LEU A 247 -25.33 1.39 1.65
CA LEU A 247 -26.33 0.64 2.43
C LEU A 247 -26.88 1.47 3.60
N CYS A 248 -26.09 2.37 4.15
CA CYS A 248 -26.51 3.33 5.18
C CYS A 248 -27.24 4.57 4.59
N GLY A 249 -27.54 4.60 3.28
CA GLY A 249 -28.24 5.72 2.64
C GLY A 249 -27.35 6.93 2.31
N ILE A 250 -26.03 6.80 2.42
CA ILE A 250 -25.07 7.87 2.11
C ILE A 250 -24.83 7.96 0.60
N ALA A 251 -24.93 9.17 0.06
CA ALA A 251 -24.72 9.41 -1.36
C ALA A 251 -23.33 8.96 -1.84
N PRO A 252 -23.21 8.34 -3.05
CA PRO A 252 -21.93 7.85 -3.59
C PRO A 252 -20.83 8.91 -3.68
N GLY A 253 -21.18 10.18 -3.92
CA GLY A 253 -20.23 11.30 -3.92
C GLY A 253 -19.53 11.52 -2.58
N VAL A 254 -20.21 11.26 -1.45
CA VAL A 254 -19.60 11.32 -0.11
C VAL A 254 -18.55 10.22 0.05
N SER A 255 -18.82 9.00 -0.46
CA SER A 255 -17.86 7.88 -0.43
C SER A 255 -16.59 8.21 -1.23
N ALA A 256 -16.75 8.79 -2.42
CA ALA A 256 -15.62 9.22 -3.25
C ALA A 256 -14.80 10.35 -2.60
N THR A 257 -15.50 11.34 -2.01
CA THR A 257 -14.86 12.41 -1.25
C THR A 257 -14.12 11.86 -0.03
N ALA A 258 -14.68 10.88 0.68
CA ALA A 258 -14.04 10.21 1.81
C ALA A 258 -12.73 9.51 1.39
N LEU A 259 -12.73 8.76 0.28
CA LEU A 259 -11.51 8.16 -0.27
C LEU A 259 -10.48 9.23 -0.69
N GLY A 260 -10.93 10.33 -1.29
CA GLY A 260 -10.08 11.47 -1.63
C GLY A 260 -9.44 12.12 -0.39
N LEU A 261 -10.22 12.32 0.68
CA LEU A 261 -9.73 12.83 1.97
C LEU A 261 -8.73 11.88 2.64
N ILE A 262 -8.97 10.57 2.58
CA ILE A 262 -7.97 9.59 3.02
C ILE A 262 -6.64 9.83 2.29
N GLY A 263 -6.65 10.02 0.97
CA GLY A 263 -5.43 10.33 0.19
C GLY A 263 -4.75 11.62 0.63
N LEU A 264 -5.52 12.70 0.79
CA LEU A 264 -5.01 14.01 1.23
C LEU A 264 -4.35 13.92 2.62
N PHE A 265 -5.11 13.42 3.60
CA PHE A 265 -4.64 13.34 4.99
C PHE A 265 -3.53 12.30 5.17
N ASN A 266 -3.47 11.27 4.32
CA ASN A 266 -2.35 10.33 4.29
C ASN A 266 -1.01 11.02 3.98
N THR A 267 -0.98 12.00 3.08
CA THR A 267 0.23 12.77 2.82
C THR A 267 0.71 13.49 4.08
N ILE A 268 -0.21 14.18 4.77
CA ILE A 268 0.07 14.92 6.01
C ILE A 268 0.52 13.97 7.11
N GLY A 269 -0.20 12.87 7.31
CA GLY A 269 0.06 11.90 8.36
C GLY A 269 1.39 11.17 8.16
N THR A 270 1.67 10.68 6.95
CA THR A 270 2.93 9.99 6.66
C THR A 270 4.14 10.89 6.90
N TYR A 271 4.08 12.15 6.47
CA TYR A 271 5.13 13.13 6.74
C TYR A 271 5.24 13.42 8.24
N GLY A 272 4.13 13.67 8.92
CA GLY A 272 4.09 13.95 10.35
C GLY A 272 4.66 12.81 11.19
N PHE A 273 4.25 11.56 10.94
CA PHE A 273 4.81 10.40 11.64
C PHE A 273 6.27 10.12 11.29
N GLY A 274 6.71 10.46 10.09
CA GLY A 274 8.14 10.45 9.74
C GLY A 274 8.97 11.40 10.62
N LEU A 275 8.48 12.64 10.83
CA LEU A 275 9.12 13.60 11.72
C LEU A 275 9.06 13.18 13.20
N LEU A 276 7.90 12.67 13.65
CA LEU A 276 7.73 12.18 15.02
C LEU A 276 8.63 10.97 15.28
N GLY A 277 8.79 10.05 14.32
CA GLY A 277 9.66 8.88 14.42
C GLY A 277 11.16 9.20 14.55
N ALA A 278 11.57 10.42 14.15
CA ALA A 278 12.93 10.92 14.38
C ALA A 278 13.17 11.42 15.81
N ARG A 279 12.08 11.72 16.56
CA ARG A 279 12.18 12.32 17.92
C ARG A 279 11.68 11.40 19.03
N TYR A 280 10.73 10.53 18.72
CA TYR A 280 10.06 9.65 19.68
C TYR A 280 10.28 8.17 19.34
N SER A 281 10.02 7.30 20.30
CA SER A 281 10.09 5.84 20.10
C SER A 281 9.13 5.40 18.98
N GLN A 282 9.69 4.80 17.95
CA GLN A 282 8.94 4.33 16.77
C GLN A 282 7.95 3.23 17.14
N LYS A 283 8.28 2.37 18.10
CA LYS A 283 7.41 1.33 18.66
C LYS A 283 6.14 1.95 19.26
N HIS A 284 6.28 2.96 20.13
CA HIS A 284 5.12 3.59 20.78
C HIS A 284 4.26 4.38 19.78
N LEU A 285 4.89 5.01 18.78
CA LEU A 285 4.15 5.67 17.69
C LEU A 285 3.36 4.66 16.85
N LEU A 286 3.92 3.48 16.54
CA LEU A 286 3.20 2.40 15.87
C LEU A 286 2.02 1.89 16.70
N ALA A 287 2.24 1.64 17.99
CA ALA A 287 1.18 1.24 18.90
C ALA A 287 0.06 2.30 18.94
N LEU A 288 0.42 3.58 19.05
CA LEU A 288 -0.53 4.69 19.03
C LEU A 288 -1.35 4.74 17.73
N ILE A 289 -0.73 4.53 16.57
CA ILE A 289 -1.43 4.49 15.28
C ILE A 289 -2.49 3.37 15.29
N TYR A 290 -2.14 2.15 15.69
CA TYR A 290 -3.10 1.02 15.73
C TYR A 290 -4.21 1.25 16.72
N LEU A 291 -3.90 1.81 17.90
CA LEU A 291 -4.90 2.15 18.90
C LEU A 291 -5.88 3.21 18.38
N LEU A 292 -5.36 4.33 17.87
CA LEU A 292 -6.20 5.43 17.37
C LEU A 292 -7.07 4.99 16.19
N ARG A 293 -6.53 4.21 15.24
CA ARG A 293 -7.34 3.64 14.13
C ARG A 293 -8.51 2.83 14.69
N THR A 294 -8.24 1.95 15.64
CA THR A 294 -9.27 1.10 16.23
C THR A 294 -10.32 1.92 16.98
N LEU A 295 -9.89 2.93 17.74
CA LEU A 295 -10.81 3.84 18.43
C LEU A 295 -11.65 4.66 17.45
N PHE A 296 -11.09 5.16 16.35
CA PHE A 296 -11.85 5.86 15.32
C PHE A 296 -12.84 4.94 14.60
N ILE A 297 -12.50 3.66 14.36
CA ILE A 297 -13.45 2.66 13.85
C ILE A 297 -14.59 2.44 14.84
N CYS A 298 -14.29 2.25 16.12
CA CYS A 298 -15.32 2.12 17.16
C CYS A 298 -16.22 3.36 17.23
N ALA A 299 -15.63 4.54 17.28
CA ALA A 299 -16.38 5.80 17.33
C ALA A 299 -17.29 5.97 16.10
N PHE A 300 -16.79 5.65 14.91
CA PHE A 300 -17.57 5.73 13.66
C PHE A 300 -18.80 4.82 13.67
N LEU A 301 -18.71 3.63 14.26
CA LEU A 301 -19.83 2.69 14.36
C LEU A 301 -20.82 3.02 15.47
N LEU A 302 -20.40 3.79 16.49
CA LEU A 302 -21.23 4.17 17.63
C LEU A 302 -22.05 5.45 17.38
N VAL A 303 -21.63 6.27 16.40
CA VAL A 303 -22.35 7.49 16.05
C VAL A 303 -23.26 7.27 14.83
N PRO A 304 -24.34 8.07 14.66
CA PRO A 304 -25.16 8.00 13.45
C PRO A 304 -24.32 8.25 12.20
N ILE A 305 -24.42 7.34 11.22
CA ILE A 305 -23.70 7.45 9.95
C ILE A 305 -24.30 8.60 9.13
N SER A 306 -23.51 9.62 8.85
CA SER A 306 -23.87 10.80 8.07
C SER A 306 -22.73 11.22 7.15
N ALA A 307 -22.96 12.16 6.24
CA ALA A 307 -21.89 12.71 5.41
C ALA A 307 -20.78 13.32 6.29
N THR A 308 -21.14 14.10 7.31
CA THR A 308 -20.18 14.75 8.20
C THR A 308 -19.33 13.73 8.99
N THR A 309 -19.99 12.75 9.65
CA THR A 309 -19.26 11.73 10.43
C THR A 309 -18.36 10.88 9.54
N THR A 310 -18.80 10.58 8.31
CA THR A 310 -17.99 9.88 7.30
C THR A 310 -16.74 10.67 6.89
N LEU A 311 -16.86 11.97 6.62
CA LEU A 311 -15.73 12.80 6.21
C LEU A 311 -14.73 13.02 7.35
N ILE A 312 -15.22 13.19 8.59
CA ILE A 312 -14.37 13.26 9.79
C ILE A 312 -13.60 11.94 9.98
N PHE A 313 -14.29 10.80 9.89
CA PHE A 313 -13.68 9.48 9.94
C PHE A 313 -12.61 9.29 8.87
N ALA A 314 -12.91 9.69 7.62
CA ALA A 314 -11.98 9.60 6.51
C ALA A 314 -10.71 10.44 6.73
N ALA A 315 -10.85 11.67 7.24
CA ALA A 315 -9.71 12.54 7.57
C ALA A 315 -8.85 11.94 8.69
N ALA A 316 -9.47 11.43 9.76
CA ALA A 316 -8.78 10.79 10.88
C ALA A 316 -8.05 9.51 10.42
N MET A 317 -8.74 8.63 9.70
CA MET A 317 -8.13 7.41 9.14
C MET A 317 -7.03 7.74 8.14
N GLY A 318 -7.22 8.76 7.29
CA GLY A 318 -6.20 9.23 6.36
C GLY A 318 -4.91 9.64 7.06
N THR A 319 -5.00 10.45 8.13
CA THR A 319 -3.84 10.88 8.92
C THR A 319 -3.04 9.70 9.47
N LEU A 320 -3.72 8.63 9.83
CA LEU A 320 -3.09 7.42 10.36
C LEU A 320 -2.75 6.38 9.26
N TRP A 321 -3.06 6.63 7.97
CA TRP A 321 -3.13 5.61 6.90
C TRP A 321 -1.81 4.89 6.67
N LEU A 322 -0.80 5.58 6.17
CA LEU A 322 0.55 5.03 5.93
C LEU A 322 1.61 5.63 6.86
N GLY A 323 1.22 6.30 7.95
CA GLY A 323 2.13 6.76 8.98
C GLY A 323 2.96 5.63 9.61
N VAL A 324 2.52 4.38 9.48
CA VAL A 324 3.26 3.18 9.88
C VAL A 324 4.51 2.94 9.02
N SER A 325 4.51 3.33 7.74
CA SER A 325 5.57 2.99 6.78
C SER A 325 6.94 3.58 7.18
N PRO A 326 7.09 4.88 7.45
CA PRO A 326 8.37 5.45 7.88
C PRO A 326 8.85 4.90 9.22
N LEU A 327 7.92 4.52 10.11
CA LEU A 327 8.27 3.96 11.42
C LEU A 327 8.81 2.53 11.29
N VAL A 328 8.15 1.67 10.48
CA VAL A 328 8.59 0.30 10.20
C VAL A 328 9.95 0.30 9.52
N THR A 329 10.15 1.15 8.50
CA THR A 329 11.45 1.28 7.83
C THR A 329 12.54 1.75 8.79
N GLY A 330 12.22 2.69 9.69
CA GLY A 330 13.13 3.18 10.71
C GLY A 330 13.54 2.09 11.71
N ILE A 331 12.60 1.28 12.19
CA ILE A 331 12.90 0.15 13.09
C ILE A 331 13.80 -0.88 12.41
N ILE A 332 13.45 -1.33 11.20
CA ILE A 332 14.26 -2.32 10.47
C ILE A 332 15.69 -1.82 10.26
N SER A 333 15.84 -0.56 9.83
CA SER A 333 17.15 0.04 9.59
C SER A 333 17.98 0.15 10.87
N ARG A 334 17.34 0.49 12.00
CA ARG A 334 18.04 0.66 13.30
C ARG A 334 18.41 -0.67 13.94
N VAL A 335 17.52 -1.68 13.86
CA VAL A 335 17.71 -2.96 14.54
C VAL A 335 18.62 -3.91 13.76
N PHE A 336 18.46 -3.97 12.42
CA PHE A 336 19.15 -4.92 11.55
C PHE A 336 20.13 -4.29 10.56
N GLY A 337 20.20 -2.95 10.53
CA GLY A 337 21.04 -2.23 9.57
C GLY A 337 20.45 -2.23 8.14
N LEU A 338 21.24 -1.71 7.19
CA LEU A 338 20.81 -1.52 5.81
C LEU A 338 21.15 -2.67 4.86
N GLN A 339 22.04 -3.61 5.27
CA GLN A 339 22.58 -4.62 4.39
C GLN A 339 21.51 -5.57 3.81
N HIS A 340 20.53 -5.98 4.62
CA HIS A 340 19.43 -6.87 4.23
C HIS A 340 18.06 -6.18 4.28
N PHE A 341 18.05 -4.86 4.35
CA PHE A 341 16.84 -4.06 4.52
C PHE A 341 15.71 -4.46 3.55
N GLY A 342 16.03 -4.59 2.26
CA GLY A 342 15.03 -4.92 1.24
C GLY A 342 14.34 -6.26 1.47
N SER A 343 15.09 -7.29 1.88
CA SER A 343 14.55 -8.63 2.14
C SER A 343 13.73 -8.66 3.43
N LEU A 344 14.21 -8.02 4.49
CA LEU A 344 13.49 -7.95 5.76
C LEU A 344 12.21 -7.13 5.62
N TYR A 345 12.29 -5.98 4.97
CA TYR A 345 11.09 -5.20 4.66
C TYR A 345 10.12 -5.98 3.77
N GLY A 346 10.64 -6.77 2.83
CA GLY A 346 9.83 -7.62 1.95
C GLY A 346 8.96 -8.64 2.71
N VAL A 347 9.48 -9.26 3.77
CA VAL A 347 8.71 -10.18 4.63
C VAL A 347 7.61 -9.44 5.40
N VAL A 348 7.94 -8.27 5.96
CA VAL A 348 6.96 -7.40 6.63
C VAL A 348 5.88 -6.95 5.66
N PHE A 349 6.28 -6.55 4.45
CA PHE A 349 5.35 -6.16 3.39
C PHE A 349 4.46 -7.33 2.92
N LEU A 350 5.00 -8.55 2.85
CA LEU A 350 4.21 -9.74 2.53
C LEU A 350 3.13 -9.99 3.59
N SER A 351 3.44 -9.82 4.88
CA SER A 351 2.44 -9.90 5.95
C SER A 351 1.32 -8.88 5.77
N HIS A 352 1.66 -7.63 5.40
CA HIS A 352 0.67 -6.62 5.04
C HIS A 352 -0.21 -7.07 3.86
N GLN A 353 0.36 -7.68 2.84
CA GLN A 353 -0.38 -8.14 1.67
C GLN A 353 -1.29 -9.34 1.98
N VAL A 354 -0.87 -10.22 2.88
CA VAL A 354 -1.74 -11.29 3.43
C VAL A 354 -2.91 -10.67 4.20
N GLY A 355 -2.64 -9.67 5.03
CA GLY A 355 -3.70 -8.89 5.70
C GLY A 355 -4.66 -8.23 4.70
N SER A 356 -4.12 -7.62 3.65
CA SER A 356 -4.87 -7.00 2.57
C SER A 356 -5.77 -7.99 1.83
N PHE A 357 -5.27 -9.21 1.60
CA PHE A 357 -6.05 -10.30 1.03
C PHE A 357 -7.30 -10.60 1.87
N PHE A 358 -7.10 -10.85 3.15
CA PHE A 358 -8.22 -11.16 4.05
C PHE A 358 -9.15 -9.96 4.23
N GLY A 359 -8.64 -8.74 4.30
CA GLY A 359 -9.44 -7.52 4.42
C GLY A 359 -10.38 -7.30 3.24
N ALA A 360 -9.90 -7.56 2.01
CA ALA A 360 -10.72 -7.46 0.81
C ALA A 360 -11.75 -8.61 0.72
N TRP A 361 -11.31 -9.84 0.90
CA TRP A 361 -12.14 -11.02 0.68
C TRP A 361 -13.17 -11.24 1.78
N MET A 362 -12.74 -11.20 3.03
CA MET A 362 -13.58 -11.51 4.18
C MET A 362 -14.77 -10.55 4.30
N GLY A 363 -14.58 -9.26 3.97
CA GLY A 363 -15.68 -8.30 3.98
C GLY A 363 -16.82 -8.69 3.03
N GLY A 364 -16.49 -9.10 1.80
CA GLY A 364 -17.46 -9.55 0.81
C GLY A 364 -18.10 -10.89 1.17
N LEU A 365 -17.30 -11.82 1.72
CA LEU A 365 -17.77 -13.15 2.13
C LEU A 365 -18.75 -13.06 3.29
N VAL A 366 -18.40 -12.30 4.34
CA VAL A 366 -19.26 -12.07 5.50
C VAL A 366 -20.56 -11.40 5.08
N PHE A 367 -20.48 -10.39 4.22
CA PHE A 367 -21.67 -9.74 3.69
C PHE A 367 -22.55 -10.70 2.88
N GLY A 368 -21.96 -11.56 2.07
CA GLY A 368 -22.69 -12.57 1.30
C GLY A 368 -23.44 -13.58 2.17
N TRP A 369 -22.91 -13.94 3.34
CA TRP A 369 -23.56 -14.90 4.26
C TRP A 369 -24.59 -14.26 5.19
N THR A 370 -24.35 -13.03 5.62
CA THR A 370 -25.12 -12.41 6.71
C THR A 370 -26.00 -11.25 6.26
N GLY A 371 -25.79 -10.74 5.04
CA GLY A 371 -26.40 -9.50 4.57
C GLY A 371 -25.90 -8.24 5.29
N SER A 372 -24.87 -8.35 6.13
CA SER A 372 -24.38 -7.26 6.98
C SER A 372 -22.86 -7.23 7.05
N TYR A 373 -22.27 -6.04 7.25
CA TYR A 373 -20.85 -5.86 7.52
C TYR A 373 -20.48 -5.91 9.03
N ASN A 374 -21.44 -6.12 9.94
CA ASN A 374 -21.20 -6.01 11.38
C ASN A 374 -20.07 -6.92 11.88
N TYR A 375 -20.05 -8.19 11.45
CA TYR A 375 -18.98 -9.12 11.83
C TYR A 375 -17.62 -8.72 11.23
N ALA A 376 -17.62 -8.18 10.03
CA ALA A 376 -16.39 -7.69 9.40
C ALA A 376 -15.83 -6.48 10.17
N TRP A 377 -16.66 -5.53 10.57
CA TRP A 377 -16.27 -4.42 11.44
C TRP A 377 -15.76 -4.92 12.80
N GLY A 378 -16.43 -5.91 13.41
CA GLY A 378 -15.95 -6.53 14.64
C GLY A 378 -14.55 -7.14 14.50
N ALA A 379 -14.27 -7.81 13.38
CA ALA A 379 -12.95 -8.34 13.07
C ALA A 379 -11.89 -7.23 12.90
N LEU A 380 -12.22 -6.10 12.24
CA LEU A 380 -11.32 -4.95 12.15
C LEU A 380 -10.90 -4.42 13.53
N ILE A 381 -11.87 -4.32 14.45
CA ILE A 381 -11.65 -3.86 15.82
C ILE A 381 -10.77 -4.85 16.59
N ALA A 382 -11.09 -6.14 16.54
CA ALA A 382 -10.34 -7.18 17.23
C ALA A 382 -8.87 -7.26 16.77
N ILE A 383 -8.66 -7.28 15.45
CA ILE A 383 -7.33 -7.29 14.83
C ILE A 383 -6.56 -6.00 15.13
N GLY A 384 -7.25 -4.86 15.19
CA GLY A 384 -6.64 -3.57 15.54
C GLY A 384 -6.12 -3.53 16.97
N PHE A 385 -6.90 -4.00 17.95
CA PHE A 385 -6.44 -4.14 19.34
C PHE A 385 -5.33 -5.18 19.50
N ALA A 386 -5.39 -6.29 18.77
CA ALA A 386 -4.30 -7.27 18.76
C ALA A 386 -3.00 -6.65 18.23
N ALA A 387 -3.07 -5.86 17.14
CA ALA A 387 -1.91 -5.16 16.59
C ALA A 387 -1.35 -4.11 17.55
N PHE A 388 -2.21 -3.34 18.23
CA PHE A 388 -1.79 -2.42 19.30
C PHE A 388 -1.02 -3.17 20.39
N THR A 389 -1.57 -4.28 20.89
CA THR A 389 -0.92 -5.08 21.94
C THR A 389 0.44 -5.62 21.50
N LEU A 390 0.53 -6.19 20.29
CA LEU A 390 1.79 -6.68 19.73
C LEU A 390 2.83 -5.56 19.63
N GLN A 391 2.44 -4.37 19.15
CA GLN A 391 3.37 -3.24 19.04
C GLN A 391 3.79 -2.71 20.38
N TRP A 392 2.87 -2.66 21.36
CA TRP A 392 3.21 -2.24 22.72
C TRP A 392 4.23 -3.17 23.38
N MET A 393 4.10 -4.49 23.17
CA MET A 393 4.99 -5.52 23.71
C MET A 393 6.28 -5.71 22.88
N MET A 394 6.42 -5.03 21.73
CA MET A 394 7.56 -5.19 20.85
C MET A 394 8.88 -4.75 21.52
N ASP A 395 9.95 -5.53 21.33
CA ASP A 395 11.31 -5.16 21.71
C ASP A 395 12.01 -4.51 20.50
N GLU A 396 12.42 -3.25 20.63
CA GLU A 396 13.10 -2.51 19.56
C GLU A 396 14.61 -2.40 19.73
N ARG A 397 15.20 -3.14 20.69
CA ARG A 397 16.65 -3.16 20.92
C ARG A 397 17.36 -4.00 19.86
N PRO A 398 18.52 -3.56 19.34
CA PRO A 398 19.34 -4.37 18.45
C PRO A 398 19.75 -5.73 19.05
N PRO A 399 19.95 -6.78 18.23
CA PRO A 399 20.33 -8.11 18.75
C PRO A 399 21.56 -8.10 19.66
N ALA A 400 22.59 -7.30 19.34
CA ALA A 400 23.80 -7.19 20.15
C ALA A 400 23.55 -6.62 21.58
N GLU A 401 22.61 -5.71 21.74
CA GLU A 401 22.23 -5.17 23.05
C GLU A 401 21.43 -6.18 23.88
N ARG A 402 20.58 -6.99 23.22
CA ARG A 402 19.82 -8.06 23.89
C ARG A 402 20.75 -9.14 24.44
N GLN A 403 21.78 -9.53 23.70
CA GLN A 403 22.76 -10.52 24.15
C GLN A 403 23.51 -10.03 25.40
N ARG A 404 23.86 -8.74 25.47
CA ARG A 404 24.50 -8.13 26.64
C ARG A 404 23.56 -8.08 27.85
N ALA A 405 22.30 -7.73 27.65
CA ALA A 405 21.30 -7.70 28.73
C ALA A 405 20.99 -9.10 29.28
N GLY A 406 20.83 -10.12 28.42
CA GLY A 406 20.63 -11.51 28.85
C GLY A 406 21.85 -12.14 29.51
N GLY A 407 23.07 -11.73 29.13
CA GLY A 407 24.31 -12.16 29.77
C GLY A 407 24.52 -11.53 31.16
N ALA A 408 24.01 -10.32 31.38
CA ALA A 408 24.07 -9.65 32.67
C ALA A 408 23.08 -10.24 33.72
N GLU A 409 21.94 -10.78 33.27
CA GLU A 409 20.98 -11.47 34.16
C GLU A 409 21.44 -12.88 34.60
N LEU A 410 22.40 -13.48 33.89
CA LEU A 410 22.94 -14.82 34.18
C LEU A 410 24.27 -14.79 34.92
N ALA A 411 24.83 -13.61 35.27
CA ALA A 411 26.01 -13.53 36.10
C ALA A 411 25.60 -13.81 37.57
N PRO A 412 26.10 -14.88 38.22
CA PRO A 412 25.80 -15.13 39.61
C PRO A 412 26.38 -14.02 40.48
N ALA A 413 25.59 -13.57 41.48
CA ALA A 413 25.95 -12.62 42.50
C ALA A 413 27.03 -13.17 43.45
#